data_7f1810169cf76a3fa1f54f97ba8eba3a
#
_entry.id   7f1810169cf76a3fa1f54f97ba8eba3a
#
_cell.length_a   1.000
_cell.length_b   1.000
_cell.length_c   1.000
_cell.angle_alpha   90.00
_cell.angle_beta   90.00
_cell.angle_gamma   90.00
#
_symmetry.space_group_name_H-M   'P 1'
#
loop_
_entity.id
_entity.type
_entity.pdbx_description
1 polymer ?
#
loop_
_entity_poly.entity_id
_entity_poly.type
_entity_poly.pdbx_seq_one_letter_code
_entity_poly.pdbx_strand_id
1 'polypeptide(L)'
;IHNTKNKVSFKGSFTFNNKLYNLNIKKQKGITLLTSKPKIKSVVNFITDDLISCHLTYANIHEVFSTYITFEDRESQNKYELPIYKGEQSIEIPYDELEKLSTSSKNIIDIFLSTYDGKTLLQKEKIRYTDGIYKKDNYLSFKCIEKENQKSYYMITLTPFKNLKIENFNLTNDEFQILENGKKSNDIWLIGERRDTAQDNGITFFKWLQNHTHIDAYYVIDSHSND
;
A
#
# COMPACT_ATOMS: atom_id res chain seq x y z
N ILE A 1 18.72 39.53 3.20
CA ILE A 1 19.48 38.25 3.36
C ILE A 1 18.83 37.26 2.44
N HIS A 2 19.39 37.06 1.24
CA HIS A 2 18.90 36.11 0.26
C HIS A 2 19.29 34.70 0.68
N ASN A 3 18.32 33.91 1.04
CA ASN A 3 18.47 32.49 1.35
C ASN A 3 18.63 31.72 0.04
N THR A 4 19.84 31.67 -0.50
CA THR A 4 20.16 30.83 -1.66
C THR A 4 20.12 29.39 -1.21
N LYS A 5 19.01 28.71 -1.52
CA LYS A 5 18.90 27.24 -1.35
C LYS A 5 20.11 26.58 -2.01
N ASN A 6 20.99 26.02 -1.23
CA ASN A 6 22.14 25.26 -1.70
C ASN A 6 21.68 24.17 -2.68
N LYS A 7 21.85 24.38 -3.98
CA LYS A 7 21.56 23.38 -4.99
C LYS A 7 22.52 22.21 -4.80
N VAL A 8 22.01 21.09 -4.38
CA VAL A 8 22.73 19.82 -4.38
C VAL A 8 22.77 19.34 -5.83
N SER A 9 23.94 19.16 -6.41
CA SER A 9 24.08 18.55 -7.73
C SER A 9 24.48 17.08 -7.54
N PHE A 10 23.68 16.19 -8.13
CA PHE A 10 24.02 14.78 -8.21
C PHE A 10 25.22 14.56 -9.15
N LYS A 11 26.19 13.76 -8.74
CA LYS A 11 27.42 13.50 -9.50
C LYS A 11 27.70 12.04 -9.83
N GLY A 12 26.99 11.11 -9.19
CA GLY A 12 27.14 9.68 -9.43
C GLY A 12 26.58 8.84 -8.30
N SER A 13 26.55 7.54 -8.50
CA SER A 13 26.20 6.56 -7.49
C SER A 13 27.22 5.43 -7.48
N PHE A 14 27.31 4.77 -6.35
CA PHE A 14 28.08 3.55 -6.18
C PHE A 14 27.42 2.65 -5.15
N THR A 15 27.78 1.38 -5.18
CA THR A 15 27.33 0.41 -4.20
C THR A 15 28.45 0.10 -3.22
N PHE A 16 28.09 -0.02 -1.96
CA PHE A 16 28.98 -0.48 -0.91
C PHE A 16 28.18 -1.31 0.10
N ASN A 17 28.65 -2.51 0.42
CA ASN A 17 27.95 -3.46 1.29
C ASN A 17 26.47 -3.67 0.89
N ASN A 18 26.21 -3.89 -0.39
CA ASN A 18 24.89 -4.07 -0.97
C ASN A 18 23.90 -2.90 -0.70
N LYS A 19 24.43 -1.69 -0.49
CA LYS A 19 23.64 -0.47 -0.36
C LYS A 19 24.03 0.52 -1.43
N LEU A 20 23.02 1.21 -1.96
CA LEU A 20 23.20 2.28 -2.94
C LEU A 20 23.49 3.61 -2.25
N TYR A 21 24.53 4.27 -2.66
CA TYR A 21 24.94 5.58 -2.20
C TYR A 21 24.99 6.57 -3.37
N ASN A 22 24.47 7.77 -3.13
CA ASN A 22 24.63 8.90 -4.05
C ASN A 22 25.73 9.82 -3.60
N LEU A 23 26.62 10.14 -4.53
CA LEU A 23 27.63 11.15 -4.33
C LEU A 23 27.05 12.52 -4.65
N ASN A 24 26.85 13.34 -3.62
CA ASN A 24 26.37 14.70 -3.77
C ASN A 24 27.49 15.69 -3.44
N ILE A 25 27.72 16.66 -4.34
CA ILE A 25 28.65 17.74 -4.10
C ILE A 25 27.86 19.00 -3.75
N LYS A 26 28.08 19.52 -2.56
CA LYS A 26 27.54 20.82 -2.12
C LYS A 26 28.59 21.89 -2.33
N LYS A 27 28.21 22.96 -3.03
CA LYS A 27 29.10 24.06 -3.45
C LYS A 27 29.92 24.70 -2.31
N GLN A 28 29.51 24.54 -1.05
CA GLN A 28 30.15 25.16 0.12
C GLN A 28 30.57 24.21 1.23
N LYS A 29 30.29 22.93 1.14
CA LYS A 29 30.52 21.98 2.25
C LYS A 29 31.25 20.68 1.86
N GLY A 30 31.86 20.64 0.66
CA GLY A 30 32.57 19.45 0.22
C GLY A 30 31.68 18.32 -0.28
N ILE A 31 32.24 17.11 -0.32
CA ILE A 31 31.57 15.91 -0.81
C ILE A 31 30.79 15.27 0.34
N THR A 32 29.51 15.00 0.11
CA THR A 32 28.66 14.31 1.08
C THR A 32 28.12 13.04 0.45
N LEU A 33 28.31 11.91 1.11
CA LEU A 33 27.69 10.65 0.76
C LEU A 33 26.30 10.57 1.40
N LEU A 34 25.27 10.35 0.60
CA LEU A 34 23.91 10.22 1.08
C LEU A 34 23.30 8.93 0.51
N THR A 35 22.62 8.17 1.34
CA THR A 35 21.69 7.16 0.86
C THR A 35 20.53 7.87 0.18
N SER A 36 20.23 7.51 -1.06
CA SER A 36 19.11 8.12 -1.75
C SER A 36 17.84 7.33 -1.45
N LYS A 37 16.81 8.08 -1.05
CA LYS A 37 15.45 7.56 -1.08
C LYS A 37 14.78 8.04 -2.35
N PRO A 38 14.08 7.16 -3.09
CA PRO A 38 13.32 7.58 -4.24
C PRO A 38 12.29 8.65 -3.84
N LYS A 39 12.22 9.72 -4.62
CA LYS A 39 11.22 10.77 -4.46
C LYS A 39 10.28 10.71 -5.64
N ILE A 40 9.08 10.26 -5.41
CA ILE A 40 8.00 10.37 -6.37
C ILE A 40 7.33 11.71 -6.17
N LYS A 41 7.25 12.51 -7.23
CA LYS A 41 6.69 13.86 -7.17
C LYS A 41 5.18 13.88 -7.27
N SER A 42 4.62 13.07 -8.17
CA SER A 42 3.17 12.97 -8.32
C SER A 42 2.79 11.60 -8.85
N VAL A 43 1.62 11.15 -8.43
CA VAL A 43 0.99 9.95 -8.97
C VAL A 43 -0.43 10.33 -9.36
N VAL A 44 -0.75 10.25 -10.63
CA VAL A 44 -2.11 10.39 -11.14
C VAL A 44 -2.65 8.99 -11.40
N ASN A 45 -3.76 8.66 -10.75
CA ASN A 45 -4.35 7.33 -10.85
C ASN A 45 -5.60 7.37 -11.71
N PHE A 46 -5.60 6.55 -12.73
CA PHE A 46 -6.77 6.24 -13.51
C PHE A 46 -7.10 4.77 -13.32
N ILE A 47 -8.33 4.46 -12.99
CA ILE A 47 -8.80 3.09 -12.88
C ILE A 47 -9.78 2.86 -14.02
N THR A 48 -9.43 1.94 -14.92
CA THR A 48 -10.30 1.44 -15.98
C THR A 48 -10.88 0.09 -15.59
N ASP A 49 -11.71 -0.51 -16.44
CA ASP A 49 -12.32 -1.80 -16.14
C ASP A 49 -11.29 -2.93 -16.02
N ASP A 50 -10.23 -2.89 -16.83
CA ASP A 50 -9.24 -3.95 -16.90
C ASP A 50 -7.88 -3.60 -16.28
N LEU A 51 -7.61 -2.30 -16.03
CA LEU A 51 -6.29 -1.80 -15.67
C LEU A 51 -6.32 -0.76 -14.59
N ILE A 52 -5.27 -0.75 -13.75
CA ILE A 52 -4.89 0.40 -12.95
C ILE A 52 -3.80 1.15 -13.70
N SER A 53 -4.07 2.38 -14.08
CA SER A 53 -3.09 3.26 -14.69
C SER A 53 -2.53 4.24 -13.67
N CYS A 54 -1.21 4.29 -13.57
CA CYS A 54 -0.49 5.22 -12.71
C CYS A 54 0.49 6.04 -13.54
N HIS A 55 0.44 7.36 -13.39
CA HIS A 55 1.48 8.24 -13.93
C HIS A 55 2.48 8.56 -12.83
N LEU A 56 3.72 8.17 -13.04
CA LEU A 56 4.82 8.34 -12.08
C LEU A 56 5.82 9.37 -12.58
N THR A 57 6.06 10.40 -11.77
CA THR A 57 7.17 11.30 -11.94
C THR A 57 8.17 11.06 -10.81
N TYR A 58 9.37 10.70 -11.14
CA TYR A 58 10.40 10.41 -10.14
C TYR A 58 11.76 11.02 -10.52
N ALA A 59 12.54 11.31 -9.48
CA ALA A 59 13.91 11.73 -9.61
C ALA A 59 14.86 10.62 -9.10
N ASN A 60 16.09 10.56 -9.67
CA ASN A 60 17.17 9.67 -9.20
C ASN A 60 17.06 8.19 -9.54
N ILE A 61 16.58 7.84 -10.73
CA ILE A 61 16.86 6.51 -11.28
C ILE A 61 18.26 6.51 -11.88
N HIS A 62 18.99 5.46 -11.57
CA HIS A 62 20.35 5.23 -12.06
C HIS A 62 20.31 4.32 -13.27
N GLU A 63 20.83 4.79 -14.39
CA GLU A 63 20.86 4.03 -15.66
C GLU A 63 21.69 2.72 -15.57
N VAL A 64 22.55 2.62 -14.56
CA VAL A 64 23.41 1.45 -14.32
C VAL A 64 22.66 0.30 -13.61
N PHE A 65 21.57 0.63 -12.91
CA PHE A 65 20.82 -0.34 -12.11
C PHE A 65 19.41 -0.51 -12.65
N SER A 66 18.91 -1.73 -12.56
CA SER A 66 17.52 -2.01 -12.91
C SER A 66 16.59 -1.54 -11.79
N THR A 67 15.59 -0.76 -12.15
CA THR A 67 14.60 -0.25 -11.19
C THR A 67 13.21 -0.72 -11.59
N TYR A 68 12.45 -1.14 -10.59
CA TYR A 68 11.10 -1.68 -10.76
C TYR A 68 10.12 -0.99 -9.80
N ILE A 69 8.89 -0.83 -10.23
CA ILE A 69 7.79 -0.70 -9.30
C ILE A 69 7.38 -2.11 -8.89
N THR A 70 7.31 -2.35 -7.58
CA THR A 70 7.01 -3.66 -7.01
C THR A 70 5.71 -3.60 -6.23
N PHE A 71 4.77 -4.42 -6.61
CA PHE A 71 3.52 -4.67 -5.90
C PHE A 71 3.71 -5.93 -5.08
N GLU A 72 3.54 -5.86 -3.78
CA GLU A 72 3.79 -6.99 -2.89
C GLU A 72 2.66 -7.13 -1.89
N ASP A 73 2.01 -8.29 -1.90
CA ASP A 73 1.03 -8.62 -0.88
C ASP A 73 1.71 -8.72 0.48
N ARG A 74 1.10 -8.09 1.47
CA ARG A 74 1.72 -7.94 2.80
C ARG A 74 1.82 -9.25 3.57
N GLU A 75 0.86 -10.16 3.38
CA GLU A 75 0.78 -11.43 4.10
C GLU A 75 1.58 -12.51 3.38
N SER A 76 1.28 -12.77 2.11
CA SER A 76 1.92 -13.84 1.33
C SER A 76 3.32 -13.53 0.85
N GLN A 77 3.70 -12.24 0.79
CA GLN A 77 4.94 -11.74 0.18
C GLN A 77 5.04 -12.03 -1.33
N ASN A 78 3.95 -12.50 -1.95
CA ASN A 78 3.89 -12.61 -3.40
C ASN A 78 4.07 -11.24 -4.03
N LYS A 79 4.80 -11.17 -5.14
CA LYS A 79 5.12 -9.90 -5.77
C LYS A 79 4.93 -9.92 -7.28
N TYR A 80 4.58 -8.76 -7.80
CA TYR A 80 4.58 -8.44 -9.22
C TYR A 80 5.47 -7.21 -9.45
N GLU A 81 6.38 -7.28 -10.43
CA GLU A 81 7.37 -6.23 -10.68
C GLU A 81 7.31 -5.75 -12.12
N LEU A 82 7.21 -4.44 -12.30
CA LEU A 82 7.25 -3.78 -13.60
C LEU A 82 8.50 -2.91 -13.72
N PRO A 83 9.30 -3.05 -14.79
CA PRO A 83 10.47 -2.23 -14.99
C PRO A 83 10.07 -0.76 -15.22
N ILE A 84 10.84 0.14 -14.65
CA ILE A 84 10.68 1.57 -14.87
C ILE A 84 11.98 2.22 -15.32
N TYR A 85 11.84 3.26 -16.13
CA TYR A 85 12.92 3.97 -16.74
C TYR A 85 12.95 5.42 -16.27
N LYS A 86 14.05 6.11 -16.50
CA LYS A 86 14.20 7.53 -16.11
C LYS A 86 13.20 8.42 -16.83
N GLY A 87 12.57 9.31 -16.08
CA GLY A 87 11.64 10.30 -16.60
C GLY A 87 10.22 10.13 -16.12
N GLU A 88 9.26 10.60 -16.88
CA GLU A 88 7.83 10.40 -16.66
C GLU A 88 7.40 9.11 -17.36
N GLN A 89 6.62 8.32 -16.66
CA GLN A 89 6.15 7.05 -17.18
C GLN A 89 4.71 6.78 -16.73
N SER A 90 3.88 6.35 -17.67
CA SER A 90 2.61 5.72 -17.37
C SER A 90 2.83 4.22 -17.18
N ILE A 91 2.28 3.66 -16.12
CA ILE A 91 2.34 2.25 -15.79
C ILE A 91 0.92 1.72 -15.77
N GLU A 92 0.71 0.65 -16.49
CA GLU A 92 -0.56 -0.06 -16.55
C GLU A 92 -0.41 -1.42 -15.87
N ILE A 93 -1.32 -1.70 -14.93
CA ILE A 93 -1.29 -2.91 -14.13
C ILE A 93 -2.62 -3.62 -14.33
N PRO A 94 -2.62 -4.79 -14.97
CA PRO A 94 -3.82 -5.62 -15.07
C PRO A 94 -4.31 -6.07 -13.69
N TYR A 95 -5.61 -6.04 -13.48
CA TYR A 95 -6.20 -6.47 -12.20
C TYR A 95 -5.93 -7.96 -11.91
N ASP A 96 -5.87 -8.80 -12.91
CA ASP A 96 -5.53 -10.22 -12.77
C ASP A 96 -4.11 -10.44 -12.22
N GLU A 97 -3.17 -9.57 -12.51
CA GLU A 97 -1.84 -9.65 -11.90
C GLU A 97 -1.88 -9.31 -10.40
N LEU A 98 -2.72 -8.36 -9.99
CA LEU A 98 -2.94 -8.06 -8.58
C LEU A 98 -3.70 -9.18 -7.86
N GLU A 99 -4.67 -9.80 -8.54
CA GLU A 99 -5.43 -10.92 -7.99
C GLU A 99 -4.55 -12.13 -7.69
N LYS A 100 -3.59 -12.43 -8.57
CA LYS A 100 -2.61 -13.52 -8.37
C LYS A 100 -1.73 -13.31 -7.13
N LEU A 101 -1.58 -12.07 -6.68
CA LEU A 101 -0.84 -11.78 -5.44
C LEU A 101 -1.65 -12.14 -4.19
N SER A 102 -2.96 -12.07 -4.31
CA SER A 102 -3.89 -12.16 -3.19
C SER A 102 -4.16 -13.61 -2.80
N THR A 103 -4.08 -13.93 -1.53
CA THR A 103 -4.30 -15.28 -1.00
C THR A 103 -5.52 -15.39 -0.09
N SER A 104 -6.15 -14.26 0.23
CA SER A 104 -7.30 -14.19 1.13
C SER A 104 -8.41 -13.28 0.56
N SER A 105 -9.57 -13.27 1.21
CA SER A 105 -10.69 -12.41 0.83
C SER A 105 -10.41 -10.92 1.06
N LYS A 106 -9.42 -10.58 1.88
CA LYS A 106 -8.96 -9.21 2.13
C LYS A 106 -7.45 -9.13 2.11
N ASN A 107 -6.90 -8.31 1.23
CA ASN A 107 -5.46 -8.19 1.03
C ASN A 107 -5.00 -6.73 1.06
N ILE A 108 -3.75 -6.53 1.46
CA ILE A 108 -3.09 -5.24 1.39
C ILE A 108 -1.83 -5.40 0.55
N ILE A 109 -1.80 -4.73 -0.58
CA ILE A 109 -0.68 -4.73 -1.50
C ILE A 109 0.11 -3.44 -1.28
N ASP A 110 1.30 -3.55 -0.74
CA ASP A 110 2.23 -2.43 -0.60
C ASP A 110 2.93 -2.16 -1.94
N ILE A 111 3.17 -0.87 -2.23
CA ILE A 111 3.82 -0.45 -3.48
C ILE A 111 5.21 0.09 -3.16
N PHE A 112 6.21 -0.50 -3.80
CA PHE A 112 7.61 -0.15 -3.59
C PHE A 112 8.29 0.29 -4.88
N LEU A 113 9.37 1.02 -4.71
CA LEU A 113 10.40 1.18 -5.72
C LEU A 113 11.58 0.29 -5.32
N SER A 114 11.91 -0.68 -6.17
CA SER A 114 12.99 -1.65 -5.96
C SER A 114 14.10 -1.43 -6.97
N THR A 115 15.34 -1.36 -6.51
CA THR A 115 16.52 -1.17 -7.37
C THR A 115 17.45 -2.35 -7.19
N TYR A 116 17.90 -2.91 -8.29
CA TYR A 116 18.75 -4.10 -8.34
C TYR A 116 20.06 -3.84 -9.08
N ASP A 117 21.13 -4.49 -8.60
CA ASP A 117 22.36 -4.73 -9.33
C ASP A 117 22.38 -6.21 -9.76
N GLY A 118 22.09 -6.48 -11.02
CA GLY A 118 21.81 -7.83 -11.49
C GLY A 118 20.63 -8.46 -10.69
N LYS A 119 20.94 -9.50 -9.91
CA LYS A 119 19.95 -10.16 -9.04
C LYS A 119 19.95 -9.66 -7.59
N THR A 120 20.87 -8.78 -7.24
CA THR A 120 21.02 -8.28 -5.86
C THR A 120 20.13 -7.08 -5.63
N LEU A 121 19.20 -7.19 -4.69
CA LEU A 121 18.38 -6.07 -4.25
C LEU A 121 19.23 -5.07 -3.47
N LEU A 122 19.40 -3.87 -4.01
CA LEU A 122 20.16 -2.78 -3.39
C LEU A 122 19.29 -1.89 -2.50
N GLN A 123 18.05 -1.66 -2.94
CA GLN A 123 17.14 -0.74 -2.28
C GLN A 123 15.68 -1.16 -2.53
N LYS A 124 14.86 -1.10 -1.49
CA LYS A 124 13.41 -1.26 -1.56
C LYS A 124 12.76 -0.22 -0.67
N GLU A 125 12.05 0.72 -1.26
CA GLU A 125 11.46 1.86 -0.55
C GLU A 125 9.98 2.01 -0.94
N LYS A 126 9.11 2.22 0.05
CA LYS A 126 7.69 2.50 -0.21
C LYS A 126 7.52 3.80 -0.98
N ILE A 127 6.66 3.77 -1.98
CA ILE A 127 6.34 4.92 -2.80
C ILE A 127 5.48 5.90 -1.99
N ARG A 128 5.90 7.16 -1.94
CA ARG A 128 5.17 8.24 -1.28
C ARG A 128 4.35 9.05 -2.28
N TYR A 129 3.10 9.28 -1.92
CA TYR A 129 2.26 10.24 -2.62
C TYR A 129 2.45 11.63 -2.03
N THR A 130 2.96 12.57 -2.83
CA THR A 130 3.38 13.89 -2.33
C THR A 130 2.27 14.94 -2.38
N ASP A 131 1.30 14.75 -3.26
CA ASP A 131 0.30 15.79 -3.59
C ASP A 131 -0.99 15.64 -2.77
N GLY A 132 -1.11 14.59 -2.00
CA GLY A 132 -2.30 14.30 -1.20
C GLY A 132 -2.15 14.63 0.29
N ILE A 133 -3.26 15.04 0.92
CA ILE A 133 -3.39 15.07 2.38
C ILE A 133 -3.94 13.71 2.82
N TYR A 134 -3.21 13.02 3.71
CA TYR A 134 -3.74 11.82 4.32
C TYR A 134 -5.00 12.15 5.13
N LYS A 135 -6.07 11.48 4.82
CA LYS A 135 -7.27 11.44 5.67
C LYS A 135 -7.57 9.96 5.92
N LYS A 136 -7.82 9.62 7.17
CA LYS A 136 -8.26 8.28 7.54
C LYS A 136 -9.55 7.94 6.78
N ASP A 137 -9.65 6.72 6.32
CA ASP A 137 -10.83 6.18 5.61
C ASP A 137 -11.14 6.83 4.24
N ASN A 138 -10.18 7.58 3.67
CA ASN A 138 -10.27 8.09 2.32
C ASN A 138 -9.43 7.25 1.35
N TYR A 139 -9.96 7.02 0.17
CA TYR A 139 -9.26 6.44 -0.95
C TYR A 139 -8.97 7.51 -2.02
N LEU A 140 -7.86 7.33 -2.75
CA LEU A 140 -7.52 8.16 -3.91
C LEU A 140 -8.29 7.70 -5.16
N SER A 141 -8.54 6.41 -5.24
CA SER A 141 -9.24 5.79 -6.34
C SER A 141 -9.92 4.51 -5.87
N PHE A 142 -11.04 4.16 -6.50
CA PHE A 142 -11.87 3.02 -6.15
C PHE A 142 -12.40 2.36 -7.41
N LYS A 143 -12.41 1.04 -7.45
CA LYS A 143 -13.02 0.24 -8.50
C LYS A 143 -13.65 -1.02 -7.93
N CYS A 144 -14.84 -1.33 -8.41
CA CYS A 144 -15.48 -2.63 -8.25
C CYS A 144 -15.42 -3.37 -9.58
N ILE A 145 -14.95 -4.60 -9.57
CA ILE A 145 -14.96 -5.50 -10.71
C ILE A 145 -15.92 -6.64 -10.40
N GLU A 146 -16.94 -6.76 -11.23
CA GLU A 146 -17.93 -7.83 -11.12
C GLU A 146 -17.44 -9.05 -11.90
N LYS A 147 -17.44 -10.20 -11.26
CA LYS A 147 -17.21 -11.51 -11.84
C LYS A 147 -18.44 -12.37 -11.63
N GLU A 148 -18.49 -13.51 -12.31
CA GLU A 148 -19.65 -14.39 -12.31
C GLU A 148 -20.18 -14.71 -10.90
N ASN A 149 -19.28 -14.99 -9.94
CA ASN A 149 -19.65 -15.42 -8.59
C ASN A 149 -19.14 -14.51 -7.46
N GLN A 150 -18.49 -13.39 -7.80
CA GLN A 150 -17.94 -12.48 -6.78
C GLN A 150 -17.78 -11.05 -7.29
N LYS A 151 -17.72 -10.12 -6.35
CA LYS A 151 -17.32 -8.72 -6.59
C LYS A 151 -15.97 -8.46 -5.93
N SER A 152 -15.02 -7.97 -6.72
CA SER A 152 -13.67 -7.62 -6.27
C SER A 152 -13.54 -6.10 -6.19
N TYR A 153 -13.20 -5.61 -5.02
CA TYR A 153 -13.04 -4.18 -4.73
C TYR A 153 -11.58 -3.84 -4.60
N TYR A 154 -11.15 -2.81 -5.32
CA TYR A 154 -9.79 -2.28 -5.27
C TYR A 154 -9.83 -0.81 -4.88
N MET A 155 -9.06 -0.47 -3.86
CA MET A 155 -8.93 0.90 -3.37
C MET A 155 -7.46 1.29 -3.31
N ILE A 156 -7.10 2.39 -3.96
CA ILE A 156 -5.78 3.00 -3.79
C ILE A 156 -5.86 3.94 -2.60
N THR A 157 -5.12 3.66 -1.55
CA THR A 157 -5.15 4.37 -0.29
C THR A 157 -3.76 4.79 0.17
N LEU A 158 -3.70 5.58 1.22
CA LEU A 158 -2.46 6.03 1.83
C LEU A 158 -2.30 5.49 3.24
N THR A 159 -1.07 5.18 3.62
CA THR A 159 -0.72 5.03 5.03
C THR A 159 -0.64 6.41 5.71
N PRO A 160 -0.62 6.49 7.06
CA PRO A 160 -0.39 7.74 7.78
C PRO A 160 0.91 8.47 7.36
N PHE A 161 1.89 7.72 6.87
CA PHE A 161 3.15 8.26 6.32
C PHE A 161 3.07 8.65 4.85
N LYS A 162 1.86 8.67 4.27
CA LYS A 162 1.58 8.94 2.85
C LYS A 162 2.22 7.93 1.88
N ASN A 163 2.48 6.73 2.31
CA ASN A 163 2.89 5.67 1.38
C ASN A 163 1.67 5.11 0.67
N LEU A 164 1.80 4.90 -0.63
CA LEU A 164 0.76 4.26 -1.45
C LEU A 164 0.61 2.78 -1.10
N LYS A 165 -0.62 2.32 -1.07
CA LYS A 165 -0.99 0.91 -1.01
C LYS A 165 -2.30 0.68 -1.75
N ILE A 166 -2.53 -0.56 -2.15
CA ILE A 166 -3.81 -1.02 -2.67
C ILE A 166 -4.45 -1.90 -1.60
N GLU A 167 -5.69 -1.61 -1.26
CA GLU A 167 -6.52 -2.49 -0.46
C GLU A 167 -7.48 -3.21 -1.41
N ASN A 168 -7.48 -4.53 -1.35
CA ASN A 168 -8.38 -5.37 -2.10
C ASN A 168 -9.23 -6.18 -1.13
N PHE A 169 -10.51 -6.32 -1.42
CA PHE A 169 -11.37 -7.30 -0.78
C PHE A 169 -12.37 -7.87 -1.78
N ASN A 170 -12.66 -9.14 -1.59
CA ASN A 170 -13.54 -9.89 -2.44
C ASN A 170 -14.78 -10.30 -1.64
N LEU A 171 -15.95 -10.12 -2.24
CA LEU A 171 -17.22 -10.57 -1.70
C LEU A 171 -17.85 -11.56 -2.67
N THR A 172 -18.34 -12.67 -2.16
CA THR A 172 -19.23 -13.53 -2.93
C THR A 172 -20.54 -12.81 -3.21
N ASN A 173 -21.31 -13.27 -4.19
CA ASN A 173 -22.60 -12.69 -4.49
C ASN A 173 -23.56 -12.76 -3.29
N ASP A 174 -23.49 -13.81 -2.49
CA ASP A 174 -24.32 -13.96 -1.28
C ASP A 174 -23.92 -12.93 -0.21
N GLU A 175 -22.63 -12.78 0.05
CA GLU A 175 -22.11 -11.75 0.99
C GLU A 175 -22.49 -10.35 0.54
N PHE A 176 -22.40 -10.06 -0.75
CA PHE A 176 -22.81 -8.78 -1.30
C PHE A 176 -24.31 -8.52 -1.12
N GLN A 177 -25.16 -9.52 -1.38
CA GLN A 177 -26.62 -9.46 -1.14
C GLN A 177 -26.94 -9.15 0.32
N ILE A 178 -26.21 -9.77 1.26
CA ILE A 178 -26.37 -9.51 2.69
C ILE A 178 -26.03 -8.05 3.03
N LEU A 179 -24.94 -7.52 2.46
CA LEU A 179 -24.56 -6.12 2.67
C LEU A 179 -25.57 -5.13 2.08
N GLU A 180 -26.10 -5.43 0.89
CA GLU A 180 -27.01 -4.53 0.18
C GLU A 180 -28.42 -4.54 0.76
N ASN A 181 -28.93 -5.72 1.12
CA ASN A 181 -30.30 -5.93 1.58
C ASN A 181 -30.40 -6.10 3.10
N GLY A 182 -29.29 -6.18 3.80
CA GLY A 182 -29.27 -6.36 5.25
C GLY A 182 -29.91 -5.18 5.97
N LYS A 183 -30.90 -5.48 6.81
CA LYS A 183 -31.50 -4.48 7.68
C LYS A 183 -30.50 -4.11 8.77
N LYS A 184 -30.16 -2.84 8.89
CA LYS A 184 -29.39 -2.35 10.02
C LYS A 184 -30.26 -2.46 11.27
N SER A 185 -29.80 -3.19 12.28
CA SER A 185 -30.38 -3.18 13.61
C SER A 185 -29.56 -2.23 14.49
N ASN A 186 -30.22 -1.33 15.19
CA ASN A 186 -29.57 -0.47 16.18
C ASN A 186 -29.43 -1.17 17.54
N ASP A 187 -30.02 -2.35 17.68
CA ASP A 187 -30.11 -3.07 18.95
C ASP A 187 -29.05 -4.17 19.06
N ILE A 188 -28.29 -4.43 17.99
CA ILE A 188 -27.21 -5.42 17.95
C ILE A 188 -25.87 -4.74 18.05
N TRP A 189 -25.05 -5.19 18.99
CA TRP A 189 -23.69 -4.70 19.18
C TRP A 189 -22.69 -5.74 18.69
N LEU A 190 -21.84 -5.34 17.74
CA LEU A 190 -20.70 -6.15 17.29
C LEU A 190 -19.45 -5.63 17.97
N ILE A 191 -18.81 -6.49 18.76
CA ILE A 191 -17.58 -6.19 19.51
C ILE A 191 -16.46 -7.05 18.94
N GLY A 192 -15.34 -6.45 18.64
CA GLY A 192 -14.18 -7.15 18.12
C GLY A 192 -12.90 -6.42 18.48
N GLU A 193 -11.80 -7.14 18.38
CA GLU A 193 -10.46 -6.64 18.57
C GLU A 193 -9.61 -6.89 17.32
N ARG A 194 -8.33 -7.18 17.51
CA ARG A 194 -7.50 -7.65 16.42
C ARG A 194 -7.96 -9.03 15.97
N ARG A 195 -7.81 -9.27 14.69
CA ARG A 195 -8.31 -10.43 13.97
C ARG A 195 -7.97 -11.79 14.60
N ASP A 196 -6.86 -11.86 15.29
CA ASP A 196 -6.19 -13.05 15.82
C ASP A 196 -6.12 -13.11 17.35
N THR A 197 -6.72 -12.17 18.05
CA THR A 197 -6.65 -12.10 19.52
C THR A 197 -7.97 -11.70 20.16
N ALA A 198 -8.36 -12.40 21.21
CA ALA A 198 -9.50 -12.08 22.09
C ALA A 198 -9.01 -11.86 23.55
N GLN A 199 -7.94 -11.12 23.74
CA GLN A 199 -7.22 -11.04 25.02
C GLN A 199 -7.20 -9.65 25.66
N ASP A 200 -7.89 -8.68 25.09
CA ASP A 200 -7.81 -7.28 25.51
C ASP A 200 -9.17 -6.76 26.04
N ASN A 201 -9.34 -5.48 26.05
CA ASN A 201 -10.52 -4.80 26.59
C ASN A 201 -11.85 -5.19 25.92
N GLY A 202 -11.82 -5.57 24.63
CA GLY A 202 -13.01 -5.96 23.88
C GLY A 202 -13.69 -7.19 24.43
N ILE A 203 -12.96 -8.27 24.70
CA ILE A 203 -13.54 -9.51 25.26
C ILE A 203 -14.02 -9.28 26.69
N THR A 204 -13.30 -8.46 27.46
CA THR A 204 -13.71 -8.10 28.82
C THR A 204 -15.00 -7.31 28.81
N PHE A 205 -15.12 -6.33 27.91
CA PHE A 205 -16.32 -5.53 27.73
C PHE A 205 -17.50 -6.38 27.21
N PHE A 206 -17.28 -7.29 26.28
CA PHE A 206 -18.30 -8.21 25.80
C PHE A 206 -18.87 -9.07 26.93
N LYS A 207 -17.99 -9.68 27.74
CA LYS A 207 -18.41 -10.48 28.92
C LYS A 207 -19.18 -9.64 29.93
N TRP A 208 -18.77 -8.40 30.13
CA TRP A 208 -19.48 -7.49 31.02
C TRP A 208 -20.90 -7.18 30.49
N LEU A 209 -21.04 -6.88 29.19
CA LEU A 209 -22.34 -6.64 28.56
C LEU A 209 -23.29 -7.84 28.72
N GLN A 210 -22.81 -9.05 28.47
CA GLN A 210 -23.60 -10.28 28.61
C GLN A 210 -24.12 -10.48 30.04
N ASN A 211 -23.33 -10.09 31.03
CA ASN A 211 -23.68 -10.33 32.44
C ASN A 211 -24.48 -9.20 33.08
N HIS A 212 -24.48 -8.00 32.52
CA HIS A 212 -25.02 -6.80 33.18
C HIS A 212 -26.09 -6.07 32.34
N THR A 213 -26.32 -6.50 31.12
CA THR A 213 -27.27 -5.82 30.21
C THR A 213 -28.15 -6.82 29.48
N HIS A 214 -29.21 -6.33 28.85
CA HIS A 214 -30.04 -7.10 27.91
C HIS A 214 -29.70 -6.76 26.44
N ILE A 215 -28.53 -6.18 26.19
CA ILE A 215 -28.07 -5.82 24.83
C ILE A 215 -27.70 -7.10 24.10
N ASP A 216 -28.23 -7.25 22.89
CA ASP A 216 -27.87 -8.34 21.98
C ASP A 216 -26.47 -8.08 21.40
N ALA A 217 -25.46 -8.65 22.05
CA ALA A 217 -24.05 -8.42 21.70
C ALA A 217 -23.40 -9.70 21.17
N TYR A 218 -22.61 -9.56 20.11
CA TYR A 218 -21.84 -10.61 19.48
C TYR A 218 -20.36 -10.25 19.46
N TYR A 219 -19.51 -11.21 19.79
CA TYR A 219 -18.07 -11.03 19.66
C TYR A 219 -17.61 -11.56 18.31
N VAL A 220 -16.91 -10.71 17.54
CA VAL A 220 -16.45 -11.05 16.19
C VAL A 220 -15.00 -11.51 16.25
N ILE A 221 -14.76 -12.76 15.88
CA ILE A 221 -13.42 -13.38 15.77
C ILE A 221 -13.22 -13.97 14.38
N ASP A 222 -11.98 -14.21 14.00
CA ASP A 222 -11.66 -14.95 12.77
C ASP A 222 -12.00 -16.43 12.96
N SER A 223 -12.55 -17.07 11.92
CA SER A 223 -12.88 -18.49 11.93
C SER A 223 -11.67 -19.43 12.13
N HIS A 224 -10.46 -18.90 11.96
CA HIS A 224 -9.21 -19.63 12.17
C HIS A 224 -8.52 -19.26 13.50
N SER A 225 -9.15 -18.44 14.34
CA SER A 225 -8.66 -18.17 15.69
C SER A 225 -8.77 -19.43 16.55
N ASN A 226 -7.72 -19.77 17.28
CA ASN A 226 -7.69 -20.86 18.24
C ASN A 226 -8.10 -20.42 19.65
N ASP A 227 -8.70 -19.24 19.81
CA ASP A 227 -9.15 -18.68 21.08
C ASP A 227 -10.60 -19.06 21.43
#